data_7456479993f42741a54b4250c61f549f
#
_entry.id   7456479993f42741a54b4250c61f549f
#
_cell.length_a   1.000
_cell.length_b   1.000
_cell.length_c   1.000
_cell.angle_alpha   90.00
_cell.angle_beta   90.00
_cell.angle_gamma   90.00
#
_symmetry.space_group_name_H-M   'P 1'
#
loop_
_entity.id
_entity.type
_entity.pdbx_description
1 polymer ?
#
loop_
_entity_poly.entity_id
_entity_poly.type
_entity_poly.pdbx_seq_one_letter_code
_entity_poly.pdbx_strand_id
1 'polypeptide(L)'
;MEDTRGAEEEWEPKPGMIFDSLDNLVQHYKSYGNKMGFEVIIQSSKKGYDGEVTNAALACSCIGKSRSNPINAFKMHPVTKTDCKTQIGAAVRSDGKWKICSVVFDHNYELSSPTKSRYFRSNRIIQPYVKRKLEVNDRVGIRPNKNFNSMLVEAGSAENLPFLQKDCRNYIEKIRRL
;
A
#
# COMPACT_ATOMS: atom_id res chain seq x y z
N MET A 1 25.64 3.63 30.11
CA MET A 1 24.18 3.40 29.84
C MET A 1 23.77 4.47 28.87
N GLU A 2 23.97 4.22 27.57
CA GLU A 2 23.65 5.16 26.50
C GLU A 2 22.17 5.03 26.16
N ASP A 3 21.52 6.18 26.08
CA ASP A 3 20.10 6.37 25.83
C ASP A 3 19.66 5.81 24.48
N THR A 4 19.11 4.61 24.46
CA THR A 4 18.45 4.00 23.30
C THR A 4 17.05 4.58 23.02
N ARG A 5 16.66 5.67 23.67
CA ARG A 5 15.36 6.34 23.51
C ARG A 5 15.26 7.30 22.32
N GLY A 6 16.37 7.62 21.65
CA GLY A 6 16.38 8.58 20.54
C GLY A 6 16.07 8.01 19.16
N ALA A 7 16.18 6.70 18.93
CA ALA A 7 16.02 6.08 17.61
C ALA A 7 14.61 5.53 17.30
N GLU A 8 13.76 5.38 18.31
CA GLU A 8 12.41 4.82 18.13
C GLU A 8 11.34 5.87 17.76
N GLU A 9 11.62 7.16 17.95
CA GLU A 9 10.63 8.22 17.69
C GLU A 9 10.61 8.77 16.26
N GLU A 10 11.61 8.47 15.44
CA GLU A 10 11.76 9.06 14.09
C GLU A 10 10.93 8.35 13.01
N TRP A 11 10.39 7.17 13.29
CA TRP A 11 9.57 6.42 12.33
C TRP A 11 8.08 6.81 12.33
N GLU A 12 7.60 7.46 13.40
CA GLU A 12 6.23 7.94 13.52
C GLU A 12 6.06 9.28 12.78
N PRO A 13 5.08 9.42 11.88
CA PRO A 13 4.87 10.68 11.18
C PRO A 13 4.46 11.80 12.15
N LYS A 14 5.20 12.90 12.13
CA LYS A 14 4.92 14.09 12.96
C LYS A 14 4.76 15.33 12.09
N PRO A 15 3.89 16.29 12.47
CA PRO A 15 3.85 17.58 11.81
C PRO A 15 5.22 18.24 11.84
N GLY A 16 5.66 18.79 10.71
CA GLY A 16 6.96 19.43 10.59
C GLY A 16 8.05 18.56 9.95
N MET A 17 7.91 17.24 9.88
CA MET A 17 8.88 16.38 9.19
C MET A 17 9.03 16.76 7.72
N ILE A 18 10.26 16.72 7.24
CA ILE A 18 10.63 17.15 5.88
C ILE A 18 11.20 15.96 5.11
N PHE A 19 10.79 15.84 3.85
CA PHE A 19 11.22 14.80 2.90
C PHE A 19 11.69 15.43 1.60
N ASP A 20 12.68 14.83 0.95
CA ASP A 20 13.23 15.33 -0.31
C ASP A 20 12.26 15.17 -1.49
N SER A 21 11.33 14.20 -1.42
CA SER A 21 10.33 13.96 -2.47
C SER A 21 9.01 13.46 -1.89
N LEU A 22 7.93 13.56 -2.71
CA LEU A 22 6.64 12.97 -2.38
C LEU A 22 6.74 11.45 -2.24
N ASP A 23 7.54 10.80 -3.07
CA ASP A 23 7.73 9.35 -3.02
C ASP A 23 8.36 8.90 -1.70
N ASN A 24 9.37 9.63 -1.20
CA ASN A 24 10.00 9.36 0.10
C ASN A 24 8.98 9.50 1.25
N LEU A 25 8.16 10.55 1.22
CA LEU A 25 7.08 10.75 2.18
C LEU A 25 6.04 9.61 2.12
N VAL A 26 5.61 9.22 0.91
CA VAL A 26 4.68 8.11 0.70
C VAL A 26 5.24 6.79 1.24
N GLN A 27 6.52 6.50 0.97
CA GLN A 27 7.18 5.28 1.47
C GLN A 27 7.31 5.29 2.99
N HIS A 28 7.65 6.42 3.59
CA HIS A 28 7.71 6.57 5.06
C HIS A 28 6.35 6.27 5.69
N TYR A 29 5.27 6.89 5.19
CA TYR A 29 3.92 6.68 5.74
C TYR A 29 3.37 5.27 5.47
N LYS A 30 3.72 4.66 4.34
CA LYS A 30 3.41 3.23 4.08
C LYS A 30 4.14 2.31 5.05
N SER A 31 5.41 2.57 5.34
CA SER A 31 6.17 1.79 6.33
C SER A 31 5.54 1.90 7.72
N TYR A 32 5.11 3.10 8.11
CA TYR A 32 4.35 3.34 9.33
C TYR A 32 3.04 2.51 9.34
N GLY A 33 2.21 2.63 8.29
CA GLY A 33 0.96 1.89 8.18
C GLY A 33 1.14 0.37 8.25
N ASN A 34 2.22 -0.15 7.64
CA ASN A 34 2.54 -1.57 7.69
C ASN A 34 2.90 -2.04 9.11
N LYS A 35 3.67 -1.25 9.85
CA LYS A 35 4.01 -1.55 11.26
C LYS A 35 2.77 -1.49 12.16
N MET A 36 1.90 -0.50 11.94
CA MET A 36 0.67 -0.32 12.71
C MET A 36 -0.46 -1.27 12.29
N GLY A 37 -0.41 -1.85 11.07
CA GLY A 37 -1.41 -2.81 10.60
C GLY A 37 -2.56 -2.19 9.82
N PHE A 38 -2.34 -1.09 9.09
CA PHE A 38 -3.32 -0.50 8.17
C PHE A 38 -2.73 -0.18 6.79
N GLU A 39 -3.57 -0.20 5.77
CA GLU A 39 -3.16 0.11 4.39
C GLU A 39 -3.25 1.61 4.12
N VAL A 40 -2.19 2.17 3.54
CA VAL A 40 -2.10 3.59 3.16
C VAL A 40 -2.43 3.78 1.68
N ILE A 41 -3.26 4.79 1.39
CA ILE A 41 -3.58 5.24 0.03
C ILE A 41 -3.31 6.74 -0.13
N ILE A 42 -3.06 7.17 -1.36
CA ILE A 42 -3.12 8.59 -1.71
C ILE A 42 -4.60 8.93 -1.89
N GLN A 43 -5.15 9.73 -0.98
CA GLN A 43 -6.54 10.13 -0.98
C GLN A 43 -6.81 11.22 -2.01
N SER A 44 -5.96 12.23 -2.03
CA SER A 44 -6.06 13.36 -2.94
C SER A 44 -4.70 14.00 -3.20
N SER A 45 -4.57 14.66 -4.34
CA SER A 45 -3.44 15.51 -4.66
C SER A 45 -3.94 16.78 -5.36
N LYS A 46 -3.29 17.91 -5.09
CA LYS A 46 -3.56 19.17 -5.80
C LYS A 46 -2.32 19.52 -6.61
N LYS A 47 -2.54 19.99 -7.83
CA LYS A 47 -1.49 20.48 -8.72
C LYS A 47 -1.45 22.01 -8.72
N GLY A 48 -0.26 22.55 -8.85
CA GLY A 48 -0.03 23.98 -9.10
C GLY A 48 -0.31 24.36 -10.55
N TYR A 49 -0.07 25.63 -10.87
CA TYR A 49 -0.23 26.17 -12.25
C TYR A 49 0.75 25.54 -13.24
N ASP A 50 1.89 25.05 -12.78
CA ASP A 50 2.93 24.34 -13.54
C ASP A 50 2.60 22.86 -13.81
N GLY A 51 1.48 22.35 -13.25
CA GLY A 51 1.08 20.96 -13.36
C GLY A 51 1.72 20.03 -12.35
N GLU A 52 2.69 20.51 -11.55
CA GLU A 52 3.35 19.75 -10.50
C GLU A 52 2.46 19.61 -9.25
N VAL A 53 2.61 18.50 -8.53
CA VAL A 53 1.84 18.26 -7.31
C VAL A 53 2.38 19.14 -6.18
N THR A 54 1.54 20.00 -5.64
CA THR A 54 1.89 20.93 -4.55
C THR A 54 1.39 20.49 -3.18
N ASN A 55 0.30 19.72 -3.14
CA ASN A 55 -0.28 19.20 -1.90
C ASN A 55 -0.70 17.76 -2.10
N ALA A 56 -0.55 16.95 -1.08
CA ALA A 56 -1.00 15.56 -1.05
C ALA A 56 -1.62 15.22 0.30
N ALA A 57 -2.70 14.45 0.28
CA ALA A 57 -3.27 13.81 1.46
C ALA A 57 -3.11 12.29 1.32
N LEU A 58 -2.45 11.70 2.30
CA LEU A 58 -2.29 10.25 2.43
C LEU A 58 -3.18 9.79 3.58
N ALA A 59 -3.93 8.71 3.39
CA ALA A 59 -4.92 8.27 4.35
C ALA A 59 -4.99 6.76 4.48
N CYS A 60 -5.64 6.30 5.55
CA CYS A 60 -6.03 4.91 5.69
C CYS A 60 -6.96 4.48 4.54
N SER A 61 -6.78 3.27 4.00
CA SER A 61 -7.64 2.74 2.94
C SER A 61 -9.11 2.64 3.32
N CYS A 62 -9.43 2.62 4.63
CA CYS A 62 -10.78 2.59 5.17
C CYS A 62 -11.45 3.99 5.27
N ILE A 63 -10.77 5.05 4.81
CA ILE A 63 -11.32 6.42 4.83
C ILE A 63 -12.57 6.55 3.95
N GLY A 64 -13.50 7.38 4.39
CA GLY A 64 -14.75 7.70 3.69
C GLY A 64 -15.85 6.66 3.87
N LYS A 65 -17.06 7.07 3.52
CA LYS A 65 -18.26 6.24 3.65
C LYS A 65 -18.41 5.29 2.47
N SER A 66 -18.98 4.12 2.73
CA SER A 66 -19.41 3.21 1.66
C SER A 66 -20.53 3.86 0.83
N ARG A 67 -20.35 3.82 -0.50
CA ARG A 67 -21.37 4.28 -1.47
C ARG A 67 -22.01 3.10 -2.22
N SER A 68 -21.92 1.87 -1.71
CA SER A 68 -22.50 0.74 -2.43
C SER A 68 -24.02 0.74 -2.27
N ASN A 69 -24.74 1.08 -3.35
CA ASN A 69 -26.12 0.67 -3.55
C ASN A 69 -26.09 -0.62 -4.35
N PRO A 70 -26.18 -1.81 -3.74
CA PRO A 70 -26.14 -3.06 -4.48
C PRO A 70 -27.42 -3.18 -5.32
N ILE A 71 -27.25 -3.31 -6.64
CA ILE A 71 -28.36 -3.64 -7.57
C ILE A 71 -29.02 -4.97 -7.17
N ASN A 72 -28.26 -5.85 -6.51
CA ASN A 72 -28.74 -7.12 -6.01
C ASN A 72 -28.36 -7.27 -4.52
N ALA A 73 -29.38 -7.23 -3.64
CA ALA A 73 -29.20 -7.36 -2.20
C ALA A 73 -28.55 -8.69 -1.77
N PHE A 74 -28.67 -9.75 -2.58
CA PHE A 74 -28.07 -11.07 -2.32
C PHE A 74 -26.59 -11.17 -2.73
N LYS A 75 -26.06 -10.18 -3.46
CA LYS A 75 -24.64 -10.12 -3.88
C LYS A 75 -23.94 -8.91 -3.31
N MET A 76 -24.05 -8.68 -2.01
CA MET A 76 -23.32 -7.61 -1.34
C MET A 76 -21.82 -7.92 -1.35
N HIS A 77 -21.03 -6.99 -1.87
CA HIS A 77 -19.56 -7.05 -1.75
C HIS A 77 -19.14 -6.54 -0.37
N PRO A 78 -18.18 -7.19 0.29
CA PRO A 78 -17.62 -6.69 1.54
C PRO A 78 -17.12 -5.26 1.37
N VAL A 79 -17.55 -4.38 2.26
CA VAL A 79 -17.14 -2.97 2.25
C VAL A 79 -16.03 -2.76 3.25
N THR A 80 -14.90 -2.22 2.78
CA THR A 80 -13.75 -1.90 3.63
C THR A 80 -13.81 -0.48 4.20
N LYS A 81 -14.75 0.36 3.71
CA LYS A 81 -14.90 1.76 4.13
C LYS A 81 -15.63 1.86 5.45
N THR A 82 -14.96 2.35 6.48
CA THR A 82 -15.50 2.53 7.85
C THR A 82 -15.66 3.99 8.25
N ASP A 83 -15.43 4.93 7.33
CA ASP A 83 -15.32 6.36 7.61
C ASP A 83 -14.17 6.71 8.58
N CYS A 84 -13.07 5.93 8.50
CA CYS A 84 -11.84 6.19 9.24
C CYS A 84 -11.33 7.60 8.97
N LYS A 85 -10.81 8.28 9.99
CA LYS A 85 -10.31 9.66 9.88
C LYS A 85 -8.79 9.74 9.78
N THR A 86 -8.10 8.62 9.91
CA THR A 86 -6.62 8.56 9.89
C THR A 86 -6.07 9.04 8.56
N GLN A 87 -5.31 10.14 8.62
CA GLN A 87 -4.69 10.75 7.45
C GLN A 87 -3.52 11.65 7.83
N ILE A 88 -2.63 11.89 6.87
CA ILE A 88 -1.65 12.96 6.91
C ILE A 88 -1.84 13.90 5.73
N GLY A 89 -1.66 15.19 5.98
CA GLY A 89 -1.61 16.22 4.95
C GLY A 89 -0.18 16.72 4.77
N ALA A 90 0.29 16.84 3.53
CA ALA A 90 1.62 17.33 3.21
C ALA A 90 1.58 18.34 2.07
N ALA A 91 2.52 19.28 2.09
CA ALA A 91 2.67 20.30 1.07
C ALA A 91 4.14 20.47 0.68
N VAL A 92 4.37 20.86 -0.57
CA VAL A 92 5.69 21.25 -1.04
C VAL A 92 6.05 22.64 -0.48
N ARG A 93 7.32 22.78 -0.10
CA ARG A 93 7.90 24.07 0.33
C ARG A 93 8.52 24.79 -0.86
N SER A 94 8.91 26.07 -0.64
CA SER A 94 9.63 26.88 -1.63
C SER A 94 10.98 26.30 -2.06
N ASP A 95 11.59 25.45 -1.24
CA ASP A 95 12.84 24.74 -1.52
C ASP A 95 12.63 23.41 -2.30
N GLY A 96 11.39 23.10 -2.73
CA GLY A 96 11.04 21.88 -3.43
C GLY A 96 10.87 20.64 -2.54
N LYS A 97 11.15 20.75 -1.23
CA LYS A 97 10.99 19.66 -0.27
C LYS A 97 9.56 19.55 0.23
N TRP A 98 9.17 18.35 0.62
CA TRP A 98 7.84 18.06 1.16
C TRP A 98 7.82 18.12 2.68
N LYS A 99 6.82 18.80 3.24
CA LYS A 99 6.61 18.92 4.68
C LYS A 99 5.27 18.35 5.08
N ILE A 100 5.24 17.54 6.16
CA ILE A 100 3.99 17.11 6.80
C ILE A 100 3.40 18.33 7.54
N CYS A 101 2.16 18.72 7.17
CA CYS A 101 1.45 19.85 7.75
C CYS A 101 0.47 19.43 8.85
N SER A 102 -0.17 18.26 8.68
CA SER A 102 -1.17 17.74 9.61
C SER A 102 -1.10 16.22 9.71
N VAL A 103 -1.43 15.70 10.89
CA VAL A 103 -1.49 14.26 11.17
C VAL A 103 -2.71 13.98 12.02
N VAL A 104 -3.48 12.93 11.66
CA VAL A 104 -4.59 12.37 12.42
C VAL A 104 -4.40 10.87 12.49
N PHE A 105 -4.35 10.31 13.70
CA PHE A 105 -4.07 8.88 13.93
C PHE A 105 -5.29 8.04 14.34
N ASP A 106 -6.47 8.67 14.48
CA ASP A 106 -7.65 7.99 15.02
C ASP A 106 -8.20 6.96 14.04
N HIS A 107 -8.05 5.68 14.36
CA HIS A 107 -8.71 4.58 13.68
C HIS A 107 -10.00 4.21 14.42
N ASN A 108 -11.08 3.97 13.68
CA ASN A 108 -12.38 3.55 14.21
C ASN A 108 -12.65 2.04 14.02
N TYR A 109 -11.58 1.26 13.81
CA TYR A 109 -11.63 -0.19 13.65
C TYR A 109 -10.35 -0.82 14.21
N GLU A 110 -10.39 -2.12 14.48
CA GLU A 110 -9.23 -2.87 14.97
C GLU A 110 -8.16 -3.03 13.87
N LEU A 111 -6.92 -2.68 14.19
CA LEU A 111 -5.81 -2.76 13.26
C LEU A 111 -5.38 -4.21 13.03
N SER A 112 -4.90 -4.50 11.84
CA SER A 112 -4.40 -5.82 11.48
C SER A 112 -3.03 -6.09 12.11
N SER A 113 -2.73 -7.35 12.42
CA SER A 113 -1.37 -7.73 12.79
C SER A 113 -0.37 -7.35 11.67
N PRO A 114 0.85 -6.90 11.99
CA PRO A 114 1.88 -6.57 11.00
C PRO A 114 2.16 -7.69 9.99
N THR A 115 2.04 -8.96 10.41
CA THR A 115 2.19 -10.14 9.55
C THR A 115 1.16 -10.21 8.42
N LYS A 116 0.00 -9.54 8.59
CA LYS A 116 -1.06 -9.44 7.58
C LYS A 116 -0.85 -8.31 6.56
N SER A 117 0.19 -7.48 6.70
CA SER A 117 0.49 -6.36 5.79
C SER A 117 0.67 -6.81 4.32
N ARG A 118 1.08 -8.07 4.09
CA ARG A 118 1.17 -8.68 2.74
C ARG A 118 -0.18 -8.74 2.01
N TYR A 119 -1.31 -8.69 2.71
CA TYR A 119 -2.64 -8.68 2.09
C TYR A 119 -3.05 -7.31 1.59
N PHE A 120 -2.38 -6.26 2.03
CA PHE A 120 -2.63 -4.91 1.55
C PHE A 120 -2.24 -4.79 0.07
N ARG A 121 -3.14 -4.24 -0.73
CA ARG A 121 -2.94 -4.14 -2.17
C ARG A 121 -1.71 -3.30 -2.53
N SER A 122 -1.44 -2.26 -1.76
CA SER A 122 -0.30 -1.37 -1.94
C SER A 122 1.06 -2.04 -1.73
N ASN A 123 1.10 -3.17 -0.99
CA ASN A 123 2.32 -3.92 -0.68
C ASN A 123 2.58 -5.08 -1.64
N ARG A 124 1.59 -5.42 -2.49
CA ARG A 124 1.69 -6.57 -3.39
C ARG A 124 2.39 -6.18 -4.68
N ILE A 125 3.64 -6.58 -4.80
CA ILE A 125 4.49 -6.26 -5.95
C ILE A 125 5.04 -7.56 -6.55
N ILE A 126 4.78 -7.79 -7.83
CA ILE A 126 5.41 -8.86 -8.59
C ILE A 126 6.68 -8.28 -9.23
N GLN A 127 7.83 -8.72 -8.76
CA GLN A 127 9.14 -8.30 -9.26
C GLN A 127 9.33 -8.68 -10.75
N PRO A 128 10.14 -7.94 -11.51
CA PRO A 128 10.34 -8.20 -12.95
C PRO A 128 10.81 -9.63 -13.26
N TYR A 129 11.71 -10.19 -12.44
CA TYR A 129 12.19 -11.57 -12.63
C TYR A 129 11.08 -12.60 -12.42
N VAL A 130 10.17 -12.36 -11.45
CA VAL A 130 9.01 -13.21 -11.21
C VAL A 130 8.02 -13.13 -12.38
N LYS A 131 7.78 -11.93 -12.92
CA LYS A 131 6.95 -11.75 -14.12
C LYS A 131 7.47 -12.58 -15.28
N ARG A 132 8.78 -12.48 -15.57
CA ARG A 132 9.41 -13.29 -16.62
C ARG A 132 9.28 -14.79 -16.38
N LYS A 133 9.48 -15.25 -15.13
CA LYS A 133 9.29 -16.67 -14.76
C LYS A 133 7.85 -17.11 -15.00
N LEU A 134 6.87 -16.28 -14.62
CA LEU A 134 5.44 -16.53 -14.86
C LEU A 134 5.13 -16.68 -16.35
N GLU A 135 5.67 -15.80 -17.20
CA GLU A 135 5.47 -15.83 -18.65
C GLU A 135 6.08 -17.05 -19.31
N VAL A 136 7.34 -17.38 -18.97
CA VAL A 136 8.03 -18.57 -19.51
C VAL A 136 7.28 -19.84 -19.13
N ASN A 137 6.91 -19.97 -17.87
CA ASN A 137 6.17 -21.13 -17.37
C ASN A 137 4.77 -21.25 -17.99
N ASP A 138 4.10 -20.15 -18.24
CA ASP A 138 2.80 -20.12 -18.90
C ASP A 138 2.90 -20.59 -20.37
N ARG A 139 3.95 -20.15 -21.10
CA ARG A 139 4.21 -20.58 -22.49
C ARG A 139 4.48 -22.09 -22.63
N VAL A 140 5.09 -22.71 -21.62
CA VAL A 140 5.32 -24.17 -21.59
C VAL A 140 4.15 -24.93 -20.96
N GLY A 141 3.00 -24.28 -20.70
CA GLY A 141 1.77 -24.90 -20.25
C GLY A 141 1.67 -25.16 -18.74
N ILE A 142 2.56 -24.57 -17.93
CA ILE A 142 2.47 -24.68 -16.46
C ILE A 142 1.33 -23.79 -15.97
N ARG A 143 0.34 -24.40 -15.31
CA ARG A 143 -0.82 -23.66 -14.78
C ARG A 143 -0.43 -22.66 -13.71
N PRO A 144 -1.12 -21.48 -13.61
CA PRO A 144 -0.79 -20.40 -12.67
C PRO A 144 -0.68 -20.85 -11.20
N ASN A 145 -1.51 -21.79 -10.75
CA ASN A 145 -1.43 -22.33 -9.39
C ASN A 145 -0.16 -23.15 -9.14
N LYS A 146 0.27 -23.95 -10.10
CA LYS A 146 1.53 -24.72 -9.99
C LYS A 146 2.73 -23.81 -10.02
N ASN A 147 2.68 -22.78 -10.85
CA ASN A 147 3.69 -21.73 -10.93
C ASN A 147 3.84 -20.97 -9.59
N PHE A 148 2.72 -20.57 -8.97
CA PHE A 148 2.76 -19.96 -7.64
C PHE A 148 3.32 -20.92 -6.58
N ASN A 149 2.91 -22.18 -6.60
CA ASN A 149 3.38 -23.19 -5.64
C ASN A 149 4.90 -23.44 -5.76
N SER A 150 5.49 -23.41 -6.97
CA SER A 150 6.94 -23.51 -7.11
C SER A 150 7.68 -22.37 -6.45
N MET A 151 7.17 -21.14 -6.59
CA MET A 151 7.73 -19.97 -5.92
C MET A 151 7.56 -20.03 -4.40
N LEU A 152 6.43 -20.58 -3.94
CA LEU A 152 6.18 -20.79 -2.52
C LEU A 152 7.22 -21.73 -1.89
N VAL A 153 7.53 -22.83 -2.57
CA VAL A 153 8.57 -23.78 -2.14
C VAL A 153 9.95 -23.11 -2.15
N GLU A 154 10.29 -22.36 -3.19
CA GLU A 154 11.56 -21.62 -3.28
C GLU A 154 11.69 -20.56 -2.16
N ALA A 155 10.62 -19.88 -1.82
CA ALA A 155 10.59 -18.86 -0.76
C ALA A 155 10.56 -19.45 0.67
N GLY A 156 10.32 -20.75 0.79
CA GLY A 156 10.21 -21.49 2.05
C GLY A 156 8.90 -21.23 2.80
N SER A 157 8.28 -20.07 2.67
CA SER A 157 7.00 -19.76 3.29
C SER A 157 6.21 -18.75 2.46
N ALA A 158 4.89 -18.72 2.67
CA ALA A 158 4.01 -17.76 2.01
C ALA A 158 4.26 -16.32 2.48
N GLU A 159 4.80 -16.13 3.66
CA GLU A 159 5.10 -14.80 4.23
C GLU A 159 6.28 -14.12 3.54
N ASN A 160 7.16 -14.90 2.94
CA ASN A 160 8.32 -14.40 2.19
C ASN A 160 7.95 -13.94 0.77
N LEU A 161 6.70 -14.18 0.31
CA LEU A 161 6.25 -13.74 -1.00
C LEU A 161 5.51 -12.39 -0.90
N PRO A 162 5.99 -11.34 -1.60
CA PRO A 162 5.35 -10.02 -1.60
C PRO A 162 4.14 -9.94 -2.55
N PHE A 163 3.51 -11.07 -2.90
CA PHE A 163 2.33 -11.16 -3.76
C PHE A 163 1.52 -12.42 -3.43
N LEU A 164 0.27 -12.45 -3.86
CA LEU A 164 -0.64 -13.57 -3.66
C LEU A 164 -0.80 -14.39 -4.96
N GLN A 165 -1.30 -15.61 -4.83
CA GLN A 165 -1.65 -16.45 -5.98
C GLN A 165 -2.59 -15.74 -6.96
N LYS A 166 -3.54 -14.95 -6.45
CA LYS A 166 -4.45 -14.15 -7.27
C LYS A 166 -3.71 -13.13 -8.14
N ASP A 167 -2.64 -12.52 -7.65
CA ASP A 167 -1.87 -11.53 -8.40
C ASP A 167 -1.14 -12.18 -9.57
N CYS A 168 -0.58 -13.39 -9.38
CA CYS A 168 0.01 -14.19 -10.46
C CYS A 168 -1.01 -14.53 -11.54
N ARG A 169 -2.22 -14.98 -11.13
CA ARG A 169 -3.31 -15.28 -12.06
C ARG A 169 -3.72 -14.06 -12.86
N ASN A 170 -3.97 -12.94 -12.18
CA ASN A 170 -4.35 -11.68 -12.83
C ASN A 170 -3.27 -11.20 -13.82
N TYR A 171 -2.00 -11.37 -13.46
CA TYR A 171 -0.89 -11.01 -14.34
C TYR A 171 -0.88 -11.85 -15.62
N ILE A 172 -0.97 -13.18 -15.49
CA ILE A 172 -1.00 -14.11 -16.64
C ILE A 172 -2.23 -13.83 -17.53
N GLU A 173 -3.42 -13.64 -16.94
CA GLU A 173 -4.62 -13.28 -17.69
C GLU A 173 -4.45 -11.98 -18.48
N LYS A 174 -3.78 -10.99 -17.88
CA LYS A 174 -3.48 -9.72 -18.58
C LYS A 174 -2.57 -9.94 -19.79
N ILE A 175 -1.50 -10.75 -19.64
CA ILE A 175 -0.56 -11.03 -20.75
C ILE A 175 -1.23 -11.82 -21.88
N ARG A 176 -2.10 -12.76 -21.56
CA ARG A 176 -2.84 -13.55 -22.57
C ARG A 176 -3.85 -12.75 -23.40
N ARG A 177 -4.24 -11.55 -22.93
CA ARG A 177 -5.16 -10.65 -23.62
C ARG A 177 -4.47 -9.62 -24.52
N LEU A 178 -3.14 -9.53 -24.45
CA LEU A 178 -2.30 -8.67 -25.29
C LEU A 178 -1.89 -9.39 -26.56
#